data_a250adda0ef71da118c46a829fec7f63
#
_entry.id   a250adda0ef71da118c46a829fec7f63
#
_cell.length_a   1.000
_cell.length_b   1.000
_cell.length_c   1.000
_cell.angle_alpha   90.00
_cell.angle_beta   90.00
_cell.angle_gamma   90.00
#
_symmetry.space_group_name_H-M   'P 1'
#
loop_
_entity.id
_entity.type
_entity.pdbx_description
1 polymer ?
#
loop_
_entity_poly.entity_id
_entity_poly.type
_entity_poly.pdbx_seq_one_letter_code
_entity_poly.pdbx_strand_id
1 'polypeptide(L)'
;KSVKEEEVFMGEMPLMTPQGSFVINGAERVIVSQLHRSPGLAFEASTHANGKTLHSYRIIPDRGSWFEAQFDTNDLLYVYLDRKKRRRKFLITTLFRALGSLEDDGSKGTDQEILEMFYDIEELTLKVAEKRDKLDDLVMVEDAVDEENNVIVARAFEPLSRAVLRQLAAVGVKKIRVVDISGDEGLVIKCMKKDPSHNEEEALKEIYSRLRPGDPPTVANSRALLKRLFFDPKRYD
;
A
#
# COMPACT_ATOMS: atom_id res chain seq x y z
N LYS A 1 33.01 -4.27 25.70
CA LYS A 1 33.52 -3.82 24.39
C LYS A 1 34.04 -2.40 24.58
N SER A 2 35.33 -2.17 24.29
CA SER A 2 35.89 -0.83 24.28
C SER A 2 35.64 -0.18 22.92
N VAL A 3 35.20 1.08 22.92
CA VAL A 3 35.14 1.92 21.71
C VAL A 3 36.53 2.49 21.51
N LYS A 4 37.09 2.34 20.32
CA LYS A 4 38.37 2.91 19.93
C LYS A 4 38.07 4.04 18.94
N GLU A 5 38.52 5.25 19.24
CA GLU A 5 38.47 6.39 18.33
C GLU A 5 39.84 6.59 17.70
N GLU A 6 39.90 6.73 16.41
CA GLU A 6 41.13 7.06 15.70
C GLU A 6 40.82 7.86 14.43
N GLU A 7 41.70 8.77 14.07
CA GLU A 7 41.58 9.52 12.82
C GLU A 7 42.05 8.67 11.65
N VAL A 8 41.20 8.56 10.62
CA VAL A 8 41.48 7.80 9.40
C VAL A 8 41.44 8.71 8.20
N PHE A 9 42.46 8.64 7.36
CA PHE A 9 42.49 9.37 6.11
C PHE A 9 41.40 8.85 5.16
N MET A 10 40.44 9.71 4.82
CA MET A 10 39.30 9.34 3.95
C MET A 10 39.48 9.75 2.49
N GLY A 11 40.48 10.56 2.19
CA GLY A 11 40.75 11.10 0.87
C GLY A 11 40.89 12.62 0.85
N GLU A 12 41.11 13.19 -0.31
CA GLU A 12 41.23 14.62 -0.52
C GLU A 12 39.91 15.20 -1.06
N MET A 13 39.56 16.39 -0.57
CA MET A 13 38.40 17.13 -1.04
C MET A 13 38.86 18.39 -1.75
N PRO A 14 38.44 18.66 -3.01
CA PRO A 14 38.83 19.86 -3.71
C PRO A 14 38.38 21.13 -2.96
N LEU A 15 39.26 22.11 -2.89
CA LEU A 15 38.93 23.45 -2.37
C LEU A 15 38.23 24.28 -3.44
N MET A 16 37.22 25.03 -3.02
CA MET A 16 36.55 25.97 -3.87
C MET A 16 37.41 27.23 -4.05
N THR A 17 37.58 27.71 -5.28
CA THR A 17 38.27 28.95 -5.59
C THR A 17 37.45 30.17 -5.18
N PRO A 18 38.04 31.36 -5.01
CA PRO A 18 37.30 32.59 -4.72
C PRO A 18 36.20 32.91 -5.75
N GLN A 19 36.31 32.42 -6.97
CA GLN A 19 35.32 32.58 -8.06
C GLN A 19 34.16 31.56 -7.99
N GLY A 20 34.20 30.62 -7.04
CA GLY A 20 33.17 29.59 -6.90
C GLY A 20 33.36 28.39 -7.82
N SER A 21 34.54 28.16 -8.34
CA SER A 21 34.90 27.01 -9.17
C SER A 21 35.76 26.01 -8.42
N PHE A 22 35.96 24.84 -9.03
CA PHE A 22 36.82 23.76 -8.53
C PHE A 22 37.78 23.36 -9.66
N VAL A 23 39.05 23.11 -9.34
CA VAL A 23 39.99 22.54 -10.29
C VAL A 23 40.08 21.04 -10.08
N ILE A 24 39.61 20.28 -11.07
CA ILE A 24 39.57 18.81 -11.05
C ILE A 24 40.27 18.27 -12.28
N ASN A 25 41.34 17.52 -12.07
CA ASN A 25 42.18 16.96 -13.14
C ASN A 25 42.67 18.06 -14.12
N GLY A 26 43.05 19.22 -13.56
CA GLY A 26 43.55 20.34 -14.35
C GLY A 26 42.48 21.14 -15.11
N ALA A 27 41.21 20.78 -15.00
CA ALA A 27 40.08 21.50 -15.61
C ALA A 27 39.29 22.29 -14.54
N GLU A 28 39.03 23.56 -14.81
CA GLU A 28 38.16 24.37 -13.97
C GLU A 28 36.70 23.99 -14.21
N ARG A 29 36.00 23.68 -13.11
CA ARG A 29 34.63 23.22 -13.12
C ARG A 29 33.77 23.97 -12.11
N VAL A 30 32.49 24.13 -12.40
CA VAL A 30 31.50 24.73 -11.51
C VAL A 30 30.39 23.76 -11.22
N ILE A 31 29.80 23.88 -10.03
CA ILE A 31 28.58 23.14 -9.71
C ILE A 31 27.41 23.89 -10.30
N VAL A 32 26.65 23.21 -11.15
CA VAL A 32 25.44 23.76 -11.78
C VAL A 32 24.22 23.30 -11.03
N SER A 33 23.37 24.25 -10.65
CA SER A 33 22.08 23.94 -10.05
C SER A 33 21.20 23.17 -11.04
N GLN A 34 20.60 22.09 -10.57
CA GLN A 34 19.72 21.26 -11.37
C GLN A 34 18.27 21.47 -10.95
N LEU A 35 17.38 21.67 -11.92
CA LEU A 35 15.96 21.75 -11.67
C LEU A 35 15.40 20.35 -11.39
N HIS A 36 14.66 20.18 -10.29
CA HIS A 36 13.95 18.96 -9.98
C HIS A 36 12.50 19.27 -9.58
N ARG A 37 11.64 18.24 -9.51
CA ARG A 37 10.26 18.42 -9.03
C ARG A 37 10.27 18.87 -7.58
N SER A 38 9.39 19.82 -7.25
CA SER A 38 9.18 20.27 -5.88
C SER A 38 8.69 19.13 -4.98
N PRO A 39 9.06 19.12 -3.70
CA PRO A 39 8.45 18.24 -2.72
C PRO A 39 6.93 18.42 -2.69
N GLY A 40 6.21 17.34 -2.43
CA GLY A 40 4.75 17.35 -2.35
C GLY A 40 4.11 16.14 -3.01
N LEU A 41 2.79 16.22 -3.17
CA LEU A 41 1.97 15.19 -3.80
C LEU A 41 1.69 15.57 -5.25
N ALA A 42 2.01 14.65 -6.18
CA ALA A 42 1.78 14.82 -7.61
C ALA A 42 0.89 13.69 -8.15
N PHE A 43 -0.19 14.06 -8.83
CA PHE A 43 -1.04 13.13 -9.57
C PHE A 43 -0.70 13.15 -11.06
N GLU A 44 -0.80 11.98 -11.69
CA GLU A 44 -0.53 11.82 -13.11
C GLU A 44 -1.50 10.82 -13.74
N ALA A 45 -1.93 11.11 -14.96
CA ALA A 45 -2.69 10.20 -15.79
C ALA A 45 -1.88 9.88 -17.04
N SER A 46 -1.71 8.60 -17.35
CA SER A 46 -1.00 8.14 -18.54
C SER A 46 -1.87 7.17 -19.34
N THR A 47 -1.79 7.24 -20.66
CA THR A 47 -2.53 6.31 -21.52
C THR A 47 -1.66 5.10 -21.85
N HIS A 48 -2.15 3.91 -21.48
CA HIS A 48 -1.51 2.65 -21.84
C HIS A 48 -1.72 2.31 -23.31
N ALA A 49 -0.89 1.45 -23.88
CA ALA A 49 -0.98 1.04 -25.30
C ALA A 49 -2.32 0.41 -25.70
N ASN A 50 -3.09 -0.14 -24.75
CA ASN A 50 -4.44 -0.66 -24.96
C ASN A 50 -5.54 0.41 -24.93
N GLY A 51 -5.19 1.71 -24.81
CA GLY A 51 -6.13 2.83 -24.73
C GLY A 51 -6.66 3.15 -23.33
N LYS A 52 -6.36 2.33 -22.32
CA LYS A 52 -6.81 2.56 -20.93
C LYS A 52 -5.99 3.68 -20.28
N THR A 53 -6.67 4.60 -19.61
CA THR A 53 -6.03 5.63 -18.79
C THR A 53 -5.65 5.02 -17.44
N LEU A 54 -4.37 5.09 -17.10
CA LEU A 54 -3.83 4.64 -15.83
C LEU A 54 -3.50 5.85 -14.97
N HIS A 55 -4.10 5.90 -13.80
CA HIS A 55 -3.86 6.93 -12.80
C HIS A 55 -2.72 6.51 -11.88
N SER A 56 -1.91 7.49 -11.51
CA SER A 56 -0.82 7.30 -10.54
C SER A 56 -0.69 8.51 -9.65
N TYR A 57 -0.12 8.33 -8.47
CA TYR A 57 0.30 9.44 -7.62
C TYR A 57 1.70 9.18 -7.07
N ARG A 58 2.40 10.27 -6.78
CA ARG A 58 3.75 10.27 -6.21
C ARG A 58 3.80 11.18 -5.01
N ILE A 59 4.41 10.70 -3.96
CA ILE A 59 4.82 11.52 -2.83
C ILE A 59 6.30 11.77 -2.98
N ILE A 60 6.66 13.05 -3.15
CA ILE A 60 8.03 13.51 -3.37
C ILE A 60 8.48 14.18 -2.09
N PRO A 61 9.35 13.56 -1.27
CA PRO A 61 9.90 14.17 -0.09
C PRO A 61 10.98 15.19 -0.48
N ASP A 62 11.30 16.12 0.40
CA ASP A 62 12.46 17.01 0.23
C ASP A 62 13.75 16.18 0.22
N ARG A 63 13.84 15.19 1.10
CA ARG A 63 14.95 14.26 1.16
C ARG A 63 14.45 12.81 1.18
N GLY A 64 15.11 11.93 0.46
CA GLY A 64 14.84 10.49 0.47
C GLY A 64 14.27 9.94 -0.83
N SER A 65 13.77 8.72 -0.76
CA SER A 65 13.21 8.02 -1.93
C SER A 65 11.77 8.41 -2.17
N TRP A 66 11.37 8.53 -3.43
CA TRP A 66 9.99 8.79 -3.80
C TRP A 66 9.12 7.57 -3.51
N PHE A 67 7.92 7.84 -3.04
CA PHE A 67 6.83 6.88 -3.00
C PHE A 67 5.97 7.07 -4.26
N GLU A 68 5.69 6.00 -4.97
CA GLU A 68 4.85 6.05 -6.17
C GLU A 68 3.80 4.94 -6.08
N ALA A 69 2.54 5.26 -6.34
CA ALA A 69 1.48 4.29 -6.49
C ALA A 69 0.83 4.45 -7.85
N GLN A 70 0.62 3.35 -8.56
CA GLN A 70 0.10 3.33 -9.92
C GLN A 70 -0.90 2.18 -10.12
N PHE A 71 -2.03 2.49 -10.74
CA PHE A 71 -2.96 1.47 -11.23
C PHE A 71 -2.35 0.70 -12.42
N ASP A 72 -2.59 -0.58 -12.45
CA ASP A 72 -2.32 -1.41 -13.61
C ASP A 72 -3.54 -1.51 -14.56
N THR A 73 -3.40 -2.27 -15.63
CA THR A 73 -4.48 -2.48 -16.60
C THR A 73 -5.68 -3.28 -16.06
N ASN A 74 -5.51 -3.95 -14.91
CA ASN A 74 -6.52 -4.74 -14.23
C ASN A 74 -7.17 -3.99 -13.05
N ASP A 75 -6.95 -2.67 -12.95
CA ASP A 75 -7.44 -1.82 -11.85
C ASP A 75 -6.86 -2.18 -10.47
N LEU A 76 -5.65 -2.76 -10.44
CA LEU A 76 -4.93 -3.04 -9.23
C LEU A 76 -3.92 -1.92 -8.92
N LEU A 77 -3.97 -1.39 -7.72
CA LEU A 77 -3.07 -0.32 -7.27
C LEU A 77 -1.80 -0.90 -6.67
N TYR A 78 -0.70 -0.69 -7.36
CA TYR A 78 0.64 -1.12 -6.93
C TYR A 78 1.48 0.03 -6.42
N VAL A 79 2.25 -0.25 -5.37
CA VAL A 79 3.22 0.65 -4.75
C VAL A 79 4.63 0.32 -5.21
N TYR A 80 5.40 1.37 -5.45
CA TYR A 80 6.81 1.35 -5.79
C TYR A 80 7.60 2.23 -4.81
N LEU A 81 8.43 1.62 -3.97
CA LEU A 81 9.27 2.35 -3.01
C LEU A 81 10.66 2.72 -3.55
N ASP A 82 11.05 2.17 -4.69
CA ASP A 82 12.32 2.47 -5.35
C ASP A 82 12.14 2.44 -6.87
N ARG A 83 12.04 3.62 -7.46
CA ARG A 83 11.84 3.79 -8.91
C ARG A 83 12.94 3.12 -9.76
N LYS A 84 14.17 3.03 -9.26
CA LYS A 84 15.28 2.39 -9.98
C LYS A 84 15.11 0.89 -10.11
N LYS A 85 14.28 0.28 -9.26
CA LYS A 85 14.04 -1.17 -9.21
C LYS A 85 12.55 -1.49 -9.41
N ARG A 86 12.01 -1.18 -10.58
CA ARG A 86 10.59 -1.40 -10.98
C ARG A 86 10.02 -2.79 -10.69
N ARG A 87 10.86 -3.79 -10.43
CA ARG A 87 10.43 -5.16 -10.09
C ARG A 87 9.98 -5.32 -8.63
N ARG A 88 10.17 -4.30 -7.78
CA ARG A 88 9.84 -4.35 -6.36
C ARG A 88 8.52 -3.63 -6.12
N LYS A 89 7.44 -4.17 -6.69
CA LYS A 89 6.10 -3.68 -6.47
C LYS A 89 5.30 -4.64 -5.60
N PHE A 90 4.40 -4.11 -4.83
CA PHE A 90 3.41 -4.86 -4.04
C PHE A 90 2.10 -4.08 -4.03
N LEU A 91 1.00 -4.73 -3.65
CA LEU A 91 -0.30 -4.08 -3.61
C LEU A 91 -0.37 -3.02 -2.51
N ILE A 92 -1.17 -1.99 -2.74
CA ILE A 92 -1.37 -0.92 -1.74
C ILE A 92 -2.00 -1.47 -0.46
N THR A 93 -2.89 -2.46 -0.56
CA THR A 93 -3.53 -3.13 0.57
C THR A 93 -2.53 -3.85 1.45
N THR A 94 -1.53 -4.53 0.86
CA THR A 94 -0.39 -5.11 1.60
C THR A 94 0.36 -4.04 2.40
N LEU A 95 0.54 -2.83 1.82
CA LEU A 95 1.18 -1.73 2.54
C LEU A 95 0.32 -1.24 3.70
N PHE A 96 -0.97 -0.98 3.49
CA PHE A 96 -1.87 -0.52 4.55
C PHE A 96 -1.92 -1.51 5.70
N ARG A 97 -2.00 -2.81 5.39
CA ARG A 97 -1.96 -3.88 6.39
C ARG A 97 -0.67 -3.85 7.22
N ALA A 98 0.47 -3.65 6.57
CA ALA A 98 1.75 -3.56 7.25
C ALA A 98 1.95 -2.27 8.03
N LEU A 99 1.40 -1.13 7.56
CA LEU A 99 1.50 0.17 8.23
C LEU A 99 0.60 0.26 9.45
N GLY A 100 -0.64 -0.26 9.39
CA GLY A 100 -1.58 -0.24 10.50
C GLY A 100 -0.99 -0.82 11.79
N SER A 101 -0.11 -1.79 11.67
CA SER A 101 0.59 -2.38 12.81
C SER A 101 1.77 -1.56 13.34
N LEU A 102 2.22 -0.56 12.61
CA LEU A 102 3.35 0.29 13.00
C LEU A 102 2.91 1.53 13.76
N GLU A 103 1.64 1.87 13.66
CA GLU A 103 1.03 2.95 14.42
C GLU A 103 0.76 2.48 15.85
N ASP A 104 1.04 3.34 16.83
CA ASP A 104 0.85 3.03 18.25
C ASP A 104 -0.63 3.25 18.70
N ASP A 105 -1.56 3.38 17.75
CA ASP A 105 -3.00 3.61 17.97
C ASP A 105 -3.81 2.33 18.22
N GLY A 106 -3.17 1.16 18.12
CA GLY A 106 -3.80 -0.14 18.30
C GLY A 106 -4.39 -0.76 17.05
N SER A 107 -4.24 -0.12 15.88
CA SER A 107 -4.59 -0.69 14.57
C SER A 107 -3.84 -2.00 14.31
N LYS A 108 -4.50 -2.97 13.72
CA LYS A 108 -3.95 -4.31 13.42
C LYS A 108 -3.80 -4.59 11.93
N GLY A 109 -4.15 -3.64 11.07
CA GLY A 109 -4.12 -3.83 9.62
C GLY A 109 -5.08 -4.93 9.13
N THR A 110 -6.25 -5.01 9.76
CA THR A 110 -7.30 -5.99 9.40
C THR A 110 -8.02 -5.59 8.13
N ASP A 111 -8.71 -6.55 7.51
CA ASP A 111 -9.53 -6.28 6.32
C ASP A 111 -10.60 -5.23 6.60
N GLN A 112 -11.21 -5.27 7.78
CA GLN A 112 -12.21 -4.31 8.21
C GLN A 112 -11.62 -2.90 8.29
N GLU A 113 -10.49 -2.72 8.96
CA GLU A 113 -9.81 -1.42 9.09
C GLU A 113 -9.43 -0.83 7.72
N ILE A 114 -8.96 -1.67 6.78
CA ILE A 114 -8.67 -1.22 5.42
C ILE A 114 -9.94 -0.79 4.69
N LEU A 115 -11.04 -1.54 4.82
CA LEU A 115 -12.32 -1.17 4.21
C LEU A 115 -12.88 0.13 4.79
N GLU A 116 -12.80 0.33 6.10
CA GLU A 116 -13.28 1.54 6.79
C GLU A 116 -12.52 2.82 6.38
N MET A 117 -11.31 2.68 5.82
CA MET A 117 -10.58 3.84 5.24
C MET A 117 -11.24 4.38 3.96
N PHE A 118 -12.00 3.56 3.24
CA PHE A 118 -12.50 3.89 1.90
C PHE A 118 -14.02 3.81 1.77
N TYR A 119 -14.69 3.02 2.62
CA TYR A 119 -16.11 2.75 2.54
C TYR A 119 -16.76 2.86 3.91
N ASP A 120 -18.03 3.25 3.92
CA ASP A 120 -18.88 3.14 5.09
C ASP A 120 -19.40 1.70 5.17
N ILE A 121 -19.14 1.02 6.30
CA ILE A 121 -19.67 -0.32 6.54
C ILE A 121 -21.08 -0.22 7.08
N GLU A 122 -22.06 -0.72 6.32
CA GLU A 122 -23.46 -0.78 6.73
C GLU A 122 -23.83 -2.17 7.26
N GLU A 123 -24.55 -2.21 8.39
CA GLU A 123 -25.21 -3.42 8.86
C GLU A 123 -26.66 -3.45 8.35
N LEU A 124 -26.98 -4.36 7.46
CA LEU A 124 -28.29 -4.49 6.86
C LEU A 124 -28.99 -5.78 7.28
N THR A 125 -30.30 -5.71 7.51
CA THR A 125 -31.11 -6.94 7.56
C THR A 125 -31.35 -7.44 6.15
N LEU A 126 -31.48 -8.76 5.96
CA LEU A 126 -31.72 -9.34 4.62
C LEU A 126 -32.95 -8.74 3.92
N LYS A 127 -34.00 -8.40 4.69
CA LYS A 127 -35.22 -7.76 4.14
C LYS A 127 -34.95 -6.35 3.60
N VAL A 128 -34.02 -5.61 4.20
CA VAL A 128 -33.64 -4.27 3.75
C VAL A 128 -32.72 -4.39 2.55
N ALA A 129 -31.77 -5.31 2.59
CA ALA A 129 -30.88 -5.59 1.46
C ALA A 129 -31.69 -6.00 0.20
N GLU A 130 -32.70 -6.86 0.33
CA GLU A 130 -33.53 -7.32 -0.79
C GLU A 130 -34.30 -6.18 -1.51
N LYS A 131 -34.57 -5.08 -0.80
CA LYS A 131 -35.25 -3.89 -1.35
C LYS A 131 -34.34 -2.92 -2.09
N ARG A 132 -33.04 -3.10 -2.03
CA ARG A 132 -32.09 -2.26 -2.75
C ARG A 132 -32.17 -2.57 -4.26
N ASP A 133 -32.20 -1.53 -5.08
CA ASP A 133 -32.34 -1.66 -6.55
C ASP A 133 -31.11 -2.30 -7.20
N LYS A 134 -29.91 -2.00 -6.67
CA LYS A 134 -28.62 -2.49 -7.17
C LYS A 134 -27.89 -3.31 -6.12
N LEU A 135 -28.21 -4.60 -6.06
CA LEU A 135 -27.55 -5.52 -5.13
C LEU A 135 -26.09 -5.78 -5.49
N ASP A 136 -25.75 -5.76 -6.77
CA ASP A 136 -24.40 -6.04 -7.26
C ASP A 136 -23.37 -4.97 -6.82
N ASP A 137 -23.85 -3.77 -6.46
CA ASP A 137 -23.00 -2.70 -5.89
C ASP A 137 -22.75 -2.90 -4.39
N LEU A 138 -23.43 -3.83 -3.74
CA LEU A 138 -23.21 -4.17 -2.34
C LEU A 138 -22.32 -5.41 -2.23
N VAL A 139 -21.25 -5.29 -1.46
CA VAL A 139 -20.24 -6.34 -1.28
C VAL A 139 -20.16 -6.74 0.19
N MET A 140 -20.07 -8.04 0.46
CA MET A 140 -19.94 -8.59 1.80
C MET A 140 -18.56 -8.22 2.40
N VAL A 141 -18.55 -7.79 3.66
CA VAL A 141 -17.32 -7.47 4.40
C VAL A 141 -16.65 -8.74 4.94
N GLU A 142 -17.43 -9.75 5.30
CA GLU A 142 -16.97 -10.96 5.95
C GLU A 142 -17.65 -12.20 5.37
N ASP A 143 -17.02 -13.36 5.56
CA ASP A 143 -17.62 -14.65 5.18
C ASP A 143 -18.85 -14.93 6.03
N ALA A 144 -19.93 -15.32 5.39
CA ALA A 144 -21.09 -15.87 6.10
C ALA A 144 -20.98 -17.40 6.13
N VAL A 145 -20.88 -17.94 7.33
CA VAL A 145 -20.71 -19.37 7.58
C VAL A 145 -22.01 -19.95 8.13
N ASP A 146 -22.42 -21.08 7.59
CA ASP A 146 -23.44 -21.94 8.20
C ASP A 146 -22.79 -22.64 9.39
N GLU A 147 -23.15 -22.25 10.60
CA GLU A 147 -22.57 -22.80 11.83
C GLU A 147 -22.91 -24.28 12.05
N GLU A 148 -24.05 -24.76 11.51
CA GLU A 148 -24.47 -26.15 11.67
C GLU A 148 -23.64 -27.12 10.82
N ASN A 149 -23.33 -26.69 9.59
CA ASN A 149 -22.62 -27.51 8.59
C ASN A 149 -21.15 -27.11 8.41
N ASN A 150 -20.70 -26.02 9.04
CA ASN A 150 -19.37 -25.42 8.87
C ASN A 150 -19.01 -25.16 7.38
N VAL A 151 -19.98 -24.66 6.62
CA VAL A 151 -19.86 -24.36 5.19
C VAL A 151 -19.98 -22.86 4.97
N ILE A 152 -19.07 -22.28 4.17
CA ILE A 152 -19.19 -20.88 3.74
C ILE A 152 -20.34 -20.76 2.74
N VAL A 153 -21.36 -20.00 3.10
CA VAL A 153 -22.56 -19.74 2.28
C VAL A 153 -22.34 -18.55 1.36
N ALA A 154 -21.64 -17.52 1.84
CA ALA A 154 -21.24 -16.37 1.04
C ALA A 154 -19.84 -15.94 1.49
N ARG A 155 -19.00 -15.61 0.51
CA ARG A 155 -17.62 -15.19 0.77
C ARG A 155 -17.53 -13.68 0.93
N ALA A 156 -16.59 -13.25 1.75
CA ALA A 156 -16.15 -11.86 1.80
C ALA A 156 -15.75 -11.36 0.42
N PHE A 157 -15.97 -10.08 0.20
CA PHE A 157 -15.61 -9.35 -1.03
C PHE A 157 -16.38 -9.79 -2.29
N GLU A 158 -17.39 -10.67 -2.17
CA GLU A 158 -18.25 -11.03 -3.29
C GLU A 158 -19.50 -10.14 -3.33
N PRO A 159 -19.95 -9.72 -4.55
CA PRO A 159 -21.17 -8.94 -4.68
C PRO A 159 -22.40 -9.72 -4.23
N LEU A 160 -23.33 -8.99 -3.63
CA LEU A 160 -24.63 -9.58 -3.26
C LEU A 160 -25.47 -9.88 -4.49
N SER A 161 -26.16 -10.99 -4.43
CA SER A 161 -27.20 -11.33 -5.39
C SER A 161 -28.46 -11.84 -4.68
N ARG A 162 -29.59 -11.83 -5.35
CA ARG A 162 -30.83 -12.39 -4.79
C ARG A 162 -30.70 -13.89 -4.43
N ALA A 163 -29.84 -14.61 -5.16
CA ALA A 163 -29.55 -16.02 -4.86
C ALA A 163 -28.80 -16.15 -3.53
N VAL A 164 -27.77 -15.34 -3.33
CA VAL A 164 -26.99 -15.29 -2.08
C VAL A 164 -27.86 -14.90 -0.89
N LEU A 165 -28.73 -13.89 -1.03
CA LEU A 165 -29.66 -13.49 0.05
C LEU A 165 -30.61 -14.63 0.44
N ARG A 166 -31.10 -15.43 -0.51
CA ARG A 166 -31.95 -16.61 -0.22
C ARG A 166 -31.17 -17.69 0.50
N GLN A 167 -29.93 -17.96 0.11
CA GLN A 167 -29.06 -18.93 0.79
C GLN A 167 -28.77 -18.49 2.23
N LEU A 168 -28.44 -17.22 2.45
CA LEU A 168 -28.23 -16.65 3.78
C LEU A 168 -29.48 -16.75 4.65
N ALA A 169 -30.67 -16.50 4.08
CA ALA A 169 -31.94 -16.65 4.79
C ALA A 169 -32.22 -18.10 5.20
N ALA A 170 -31.87 -19.07 4.31
CA ALA A 170 -32.07 -20.50 4.57
C ALA A 170 -31.23 -21.02 5.74
N VAL A 171 -30.03 -20.47 5.97
CA VAL A 171 -29.15 -20.82 7.08
C VAL A 171 -29.38 -19.94 8.33
N GLY A 172 -30.46 -19.13 8.35
CA GLY A 172 -30.87 -18.36 9.53
C GLY A 172 -30.10 -17.06 9.77
N VAL A 173 -29.26 -16.61 8.86
CA VAL A 173 -28.60 -15.31 8.94
C VAL A 173 -29.66 -14.22 8.89
N LYS A 174 -29.61 -13.27 9.83
CA LYS A 174 -30.60 -12.18 9.94
C LYS A 174 -30.04 -10.84 9.47
N LYS A 175 -28.75 -10.62 9.67
CA LYS A 175 -28.03 -9.39 9.39
C LYS A 175 -26.75 -9.71 8.65
N ILE A 176 -26.35 -8.81 7.78
CA ILE A 176 -25.11 -8.86 7.01
C ILE A 176 -24.40 -7.52 7.10
N ARG A 177 -23.10 -7.54 7.03
CA ARG A 177 -22.26 -6.33 6.93
C ARG A 177 -21.81 -6.19 5.49
N VAL A 178 -22.05 -5.01 4.93
CA VAL A 178 -21.79 -4.73 3.52
C VAL A 178 -21.15 -3.36 3.34
N VAL A 179 -20.50 -3.18 2.21
CA VAL A 179 -20.01 -1.89 1.70
C VAL A 179 -20.62 -1.63 0.33
N ASP A 180 -20.90 -0.36 0.03
CA ASP A 180 -21.38 0.09 -1.28
C ASP A 180 -20.18 0.50 -2.15
N ILE A 181 -20.01 -0.17 -3.28
CA ILE A 181 -18.90 0.05 -4.23
C ILE A 181 -19.30 0.85 -5.46
N SER A 182 -20.51 1.44 -5.49
CA SER A 182 -21.02 2.18 -6.65
C SER A 182 -20.17 3.39 -7.04
N GLY A 183 -19.41 3.95 -6.08
CA GLY A 183 -18.58 5.13 -6.28
C GLY A 183 -17.23 4.88 -6.98
N ASP A 184 -16.66 3.68 -6.86
CA ASP A 184 -15.32 3.36 -7.34
C ASP A 184 -15.21 2.00 -8.05
N GLU A 185 -16.33 1.34 -8.32
CA GLU A 185 -16.38 -0.01 -8.92
C GLU A 185 -15.58 -1.07 -8.13
N GLY A 186 -15.39 -0.85 -6.83
CA GLY A 186 -14.71 -1.78 -5.94
C GLY A 186 -13.20 -1.91 -6.17
N LEU A 187 -12.51 -0.83 -6.49
CA LEU A 187 -11.05 -0.83 -6.75
C LEU A 187 -10.25 -1.38 -5.57
N VAL A 188 -10.59 -0.97 -4.34
CA VAL A 188 -9.92 -1.46 -3.13
C VAL A 188 -10.20 -2.95 -2.92
N ILE A 189 -11.43 -3.38 -3.13
CA ILE A 189 -11.84 -4.78 -3.00
C ILE A 189 -11.13 -5.67 -4.03
N LYS A 190 -10.96 -5.19 -5.27
CA LYS A 190 -10.14 -5.89 -6.28
C LYS A 190 -8.70 -6.09 -5.80
N CYS A 191 -8.11 -5.07 -5.17
CA CYS A 191 -6.78 -5.19 -4.58
C CYS A 191 -6.75 -6.19 -3.42
N MET A 192 -7.72 -6.14 -2.50
CA MET A 192 -7.82 -7.07 -1.36
C MET A 192 -7.98 -8.53 -1.81
N LYS A 193 -8.80 -8.80 -2.82
CA LYS A 193 -8.93 -10.15 -3.42
C LYS A 193 -7.63 -10.70 -4.00
N LYS A 194 -6.74 -9.83 -4.47
CA LYS A 194 -5.46 -10.20 -5.08
C LYS A 194 -4.29 -10.12 -4.12
N ASP A 195 -4.51 -9.60 -2.92
CA ASP A 195 -3.47 -9.48 -1.90
C ASP A 195 -3.05 -10.88 -1.42
N PRO A 196 -1.76 -11.23 -1.50
CA PRO A 196 -1.27 -12.50 -0.99
C PRO A 196 -1.19 -12.54 0.53
N SER A 197 -1.36 -11.41 1.22
CA SER A 197 -1.30 -11.31 2.68
C SER A 197 -2.69 -11.19 3.28
N HIS A 198 -2.97 -11.93 4.34
CA HIS A 198 -4.25 -11.93 5.05
C HIS A 198 -4.13 -11.33 6.46
N ASN A 199 -2.92 -11.10 6.91
CA ASN A 199 -2.61 -10.53 8.22
C ASN A 199 -1.34 -9.66 8.16
N GLU A 200 -1.11 -8.91 9.24
CA GLU A 200 0.05 -8.04 9.41
C GLU A 200 1.38 -8.75 9.17
N GLU A 201 1.56 -9.93 9.77
CA GLU A 201 2.84 -10.64 9.69
C GLU A 201 3.19 -11.06 8.27
N GLU A 202 2.21 -11.53 7.53
CA GLU A 202 2.37 -11.89 6.12
C GLU A 202 2.68 -10.67 5.28
N ALA A 203 1.99 -9.55 5.50
CA ALA A 203 2.23 -8.31 4.80
C ALA A 203 3.65 -7.76 5.06
N LEU A 204 4.09 -7.76 6.32
CA LEU A 204 5.44 -7.38 6.70
C LEU A 204 6.51 -8.25 6.02
N LYS A 205 6.32 -9.57 6.02
CA LYS A 205 7.24 -10.53 5.40
C LYS A 205 7.26 -10.39 3.88
N GLU A 206 6.10 -10.19 3.25
CA GLU A 206 5.98 -9.97 1.79
C GLU A 206 6.75 -8.72 1.36
N ILE A 207 6.53 -7.58 2.03
CA ILE A 207 7.23 -6.33 1.71
C ILE A 207 8.74 -6.48 1.94
N TYR A 208 9.14 -7.10 3.05
CA TYR A 208 10.55 -7.31 3.35
C TYR A 208 11.24 -8.16 2.27
N SER A 209 10.63 -9.27 1.88
CA SER A 209 11.16 -10.16 0.85
C SER A 209 11.31 -9.45 -0.51
N ARG A 210 10.38 -8.55 -0.84
CA ARG A 210 10.45 -7.73 -2.05
C ARG A 210 11.57 -6.69 -2.00
N LEU A 211 11.78 -6.07 -0.85
CA LEU A 211 12.79 -5.03 -0.68
C LEU A 211 14.19 -5.60 -0.49
N ARG A 212 14.32 -6.75 0.17
CA ARG A 212 15.58 -7.43 0.48
C ARG A 212 15.56 -8.90 0.07
N PRO A 213 15.58 -9.21 -1.23
CA PRO A 213 15.63 -10.57 -1.69
C PRO A 213 16.95 -11.23 -1.22
N GLY A 214 16.82 -12.41 -0.62
CA GLY A 214 17.96 -13.17 -0.09
C GLY A 214 18.12 -13.12 1.43
N ASP A 215 17.53 -12.11 2.10
CA ASP A 215 17.51 -12.06 3.56
C ASP A 215 16.26 -12.78 4.11
N PRO A 216 16.36 -13.58 5.19
CA PRO A 216 15.20 -14.22 5.79
C PRO A 216 14.23 -13.16 6.39
N PRO A 217 12.94 -13.18 6.02
CA PRO A 217 11.96 -12.21 6.50
C PRO A 217 11.48 -12.61 7.91
N THR A 218 12.06 -12.01 8.95
CA THR A 218 11.51 -12.10 10.31
C THR A 218 10.60 -10.90 10.58
N VAL A 219 9.54 -11.07 11.38
CA VAL A 219 8.60 -10.00 11.73
C VAL A 219 9.34 -8.80 12.33
N ALA A 220 10.29 -9.05 13.25
CA ALA A 220 11.07 -7.99 13.90
C ALA A 220 11.92 -7.17 12.91
N ASN A 221 12.62 -7.84 11.98
CA ASN A 221 13.44 -7.17 10.98
C ASN A 221 12.58 -6.42 9.95
N SER A 222 11.44 -6.99 9.59
CA SER A 222 10.49 -6.39 8.65
C SER A 222 9.88 -5.12 9.22
N ARG A 223 9.41 -5.18 10.47
CA ARG A 223 8.88 -4.02 11.20
C ARG A 223 9.93 -2.91 11.38
N ALA A 224 11.16 -3.27 11.78
CA ALA A 224 12.26 -2.32 11.90
C ALA A 224 12.62 -1.65 10.56
N LEU A 225 12.58 -2.41 9.45
CA LEU A 225 12.81 -1.85 8.11
C LEU A 225 11.73 -0.83 7.74
N LEU A 226 10.45 -1.16 7.92
CA LEU A 226 9.35 -0.26 7.57
C LEU A 226 9.32 0.97 8.48
N LYS A 227 9.52 0.83 9.79
CA LYS A 227 9.67 1.98 10.71
C LYS A 227 10.76 2.92 10.23
N ARG A 228 11.90 2.41 9.81
CA ARG A 228 13.00 3.22 9.28
C ARG A 228 12.68 3.86 7.92
N LEU A 229 11.83 3.24 7.10
CA LEU A 229 11.47 3.76 5.78
C LEU A 229 10.43 4.87 5.83
N PHE A 230 9.48 4.80 6.76
CA PHE A 230 8.33 5.70 6.78
C PHE A 230 8.30 6.64 7.99
N PHE A 231 8.93 6.27 9.11
CA PHE A 231 8.79 6.99 10.39
C PHE A 231 10.12 7.45 10.99
N ASP A 232 11.23 7.41 10.25
CA ASP A 232 12.52 7.90 10.74
C ASP A 232 12.71 9.38 10.39
N PRO A 233 12.56 10.31 11.37
CA PRO A 233 12.65 11.75 11.14
C PRO A 233 14.06 12.22 10.77
N LYS A 234 15.09 11.39 10.95
CA LYS A 234 16.46 11.71 10.49
C LYS A 234 16.66 11.45 9.01
N ARG A 235 15.76 10.70 8.39
CA ARG A 235 15.87 10.26 7.01
C ARG A 235 14.91 10.98 6.08
N TYR A 236 13.76 11.36 6.59
CA TYR A 236 12.69 12.03 5.85
C TYR A 236 12.24 13.27 6.62
N ASP A 237 11.92 14.31 5.90
CA ASP A 237 11.34 15.54 6.46
C ASP A 237 9.82 15.43 6.44
#